data_5e0c42e2c52863378ccefe949d0792e3
#
_entry.id   5e0c42e2c52863378ccefe949d0792e3
#
_cell.length_a   1.000
_cell.length_b   1.000
_cell.length_c   1.000
_cell.angle_alpha   90.00
_cell.angle_beta   90.00
_cell.angle_gamma   90.00
#
_symmetry.space_group_name_H-M   'P 1'
#
loop_
_entity.id
_entity.type
_entity.pdbx_description
1 polymer ?
#
loop_
_entity_poly.entity_id
_entity_poly.type
_entity_poly.pdbx_seq_one_letter_code
_entity_poly.pdbx_strand_id
1 'polypeptide(L)'
;LETIGVRSINNVVDITNYILHGIGQPLHCFDLNTIADNRIVVRTCPEGTKFTTLDGVERTLSEADVMICDSQKPLCIAGVFGGLNSGVTEKTTDIFLESAYFNPTRIRRTARRHGLSTDASFRYERGLDPNATMYALKLAALMVKELAGGKICGEPVDIYPNPVAPYKVTLSYDYLNSLVGKDIPRNEVDAILKSLEIEVESRRENEVGLLVPTYRVDVQRPCDVVEDVLRIYGYNNVEISTTVHSSLQLKTLTDEADDLQRLISEQLTGRGFNEILNNSLTAEAYYADLTAYPADHCVKLLNPLSNDLNVMRQTLLFGGLESIAHNVNRRNENLAFYEFGNVYTCNPQAQSTAEAPLAPFSEASRLALWLTGNSRRANWARQAEEA
;
A
#
# COMPACT_ATOMS: atom_id res chain seq x y z
N LEU A 1 -24.37 -11.09 -8.16
CA LEU A 1 -23.33 -10.21 -8.73
C LEU A 1 -23.78 -8.75 -8.78
N GLU A 2 -24.94 -8.46 -9.30
CA GLU A 2 -25.48 -7.09 -9.37
C GLU A 2 -25.57 -6.41 -8.00
N THR A 3 -25.90 -7.16 -6.94
CA THR A 3 -25.96 -6.65 -5.57
C THR A 3 -24.62 -6.08 -5.06
N ILE A 4 -23.49 -6.57 -5.61
CA ILE A 4 -22.13 -6.09 -5.30
C ILE A 4 -21.57 -5.18 -6.39
N GLY A 5 -22.39 -4.73 -7.34
CA GLY A 5 -22.01 -3.81 -8.42
C GLY A 5 -21.31 -4.48 -9.61
N VAL A 6 -21.28 -5.80 -9.69
CA VAL A 6 -20.71 -6.54 -10.82
C VAL A 6 -21.79 -6.80 -11.86
N ARG A 7 -21.58 -6.25 -13.07
CA ARG A 7 -22.51 -6.43 -14.19
C ARG A 7 -22.45 -7.86 -14.71
N SER A 8 -23.61 -8.47 -14.91
CA SER A 8 -23.74 -9.75 -15.62
C SER A 8 -23.36 -9.63 -17.09
N ILE A 9 -22.64 -10.62 -17.60
CA ILE A 9 -22.16 -10.70 -19.00
C ILE A 9 -22.78 -11.91 -19.68
N ASN A 10 -22.45 -13.11 -19.22
CA ASN A 10 -23.04 -14.38 -19.61
C ASN A 10 -22.82 -15.40 -18.48
N ASN A 11 -23.54 -16.52 -18.53
CA ASN A 11 -23.53 -17.51 -17.46
C ASN A 11 -22.13 -18.05 -17.10
N VAL A 12 -21.25 -18.24 -18.08
CA VAL A 12 -19.89 -18.75 -17.84
C VAL A 12 -19.01 -17.70 -17.16
N VAL A 13 -18.98 -16.47 -17.67
CA VAL A 13 -18.23 -15.34 -17.08
C VAL A 13 -18.80 -15.01 -15.70
N ASP A 14 -20.11 -15.06 -15.53
CA ASP A 14 -20.76 -14.78 -14.24
C ASP A 14 -20.41 -15.84 -13.19
N ILE A 15 -20.27 -17.11 -13.58
CA ILE A 15 -19.76 -18.17 -12.70
C ILE A 15 -18.34 -17.86 -12.25
N THR A 16 -17.44 -17.46 -13.16
CA THR A 16 -16.07 -17.10 -12.77
C THR A 16 -16.02 -15.90 -11.83
N ASN A 17 -16.84 -14.89 -12.08
CA ASN A 17 -16.99 -13.73 -11.18
C ASN A 17 -17.62 -14.10 -9.83
N TYR A 18 -18.61 -15.00 -9.84
CA TYR A 18 -19.24 -15.46 -8.60
C TYR A 18 -18.22 -16.15 -7.68
N ILE A 19 -17.38 -17.00 -8.21
CA ILE A 19 -16.32 -17.68 -7.47
C ILE A 19 -15.25 -16.71 -7.01
N LEU A 20 -14.85 -15.78 -7.90
CA LEU A 20 -13.90 -14.74 -7.56
C LEU A 20 -14.35 -13.93 -6.33
N HIS A 21 -15.60 -13.51 -6.30
CA HIS A 21 -16.13 -12.71 -5.18
C HIS A 21 -16.55 -13.54 -3.97
N GLY A 22 -16.95 -14.79 -4.19
CA GLY A 22 -17.40 -15.71 -3.13
C GLY A 22 -16.28 -16.30 -2.29
N ILE A 23 -15.21 -16.78 -2.94
CA ILE A 23 -14.08 -17.44 -2.26
C ILE A 23 -12.71 -16.81 -2.55
N GLY A 24 -12.68 -15.73 -3.31
CA GLY A 24 -11.45 -14.96 -3.54
C GLY A 24 -10.55 -15.50 -4.66
N GLN A 25 -10.87 -16.62 -5.30
CA GLN A 25 -10.04 -17.23 -6.34
C GLN A 25 -10.46 -16.74 -7.73
N PRO A 26 -9.60 -15.97 -8.45
CA PRO A 26 -9.87 -15.61 -9.82
C PRO A 26 -9.79 -16.83 -10.73
N LEU A 27 -10.73 -16.92 -11.65
CA LEU A 27 -10.75 -17.93 -12.70
C LEU A 27 -10.78 -17.24 -14.06
N HIS A 28 -10.21 -17.90 -15.07
CA HIS A 28 -10.36 -17.44 -16.44
C HIS A 28 -10.91 -18.56 -17.32
N CYS A 29 -11.76 -18.16 -18.25
CA CYS A 29 -12.39 -19.09 -19.18
C CYS A 29 -12.04 -18.73 -20.62
N PHE A 30 -11.43 -19.64 -21.33
CA PHE A 30 -11.08 -19.52 -22.74
C PHE A 30 -12.07 -20.26 -23.62
N ASP A 31 -12.32 -19.77 -24.81
CA ASP A 31 -12.92 -20.56 -25.88
C ASP A 31 -11.90 -21.59 -26.38
N LEU A 32 -12.18 -22.87 -26.16
CA LEU A 32 -11.24 -23.95 -26.49
C LEU A 32 -10.88 -23.96 -27.98
N ASN A 33 -11.81 -23.55 -28.86
CA ASN A 33 -11.58 -23.50 -30.30
C ASN A 33 -10.58 -22.42 -30.72
N THR A 34 -10.24 -21.48 -29.84
CA THR A 34 -9.25 -20.43 -30.09
C THR A 34 -7.83 -20.80 -29.65
N ILE A 35 -7.67 -21.95 -28.97
CA ILE A 35 -6.40 -22.44 -28.44
C ILE A 35 -5.73 -23.35 -29.45
N ALA A 36 -4.60 -22.91 -30.03
CA ALA A 36 -3.84 -23.70 -31.00
C ALA A 36 -3.31 -24.99 -30.33
N ASP A 37 -3.46 -26.10 -31.05
CA ASP A 37 -3.02 -27.47 -30.67
C ASP A 37 -3.58 -27.93 -29.31
N ASN A 38 -4.68 -27.32 -28.81
CA ASN A 38 -5.26 -27.60 -27.49
C ASN A 38 -4.20 -27.59 -26.39
N ARG A 39 -3.22 -26.69 -26.47
CA ARG A 39 -2.08 -26.66 -25.57
C ARG A 39 -1.94 -25.28 -24.91
N ILE A 40 -1.91 -25.27 -23.59
CA ILE A 40 -1.63 -24.08 -22.77
C ILE A 40 -0.18 -24.12 -22.29
N VAL A 41 0.52 -22.99 -22.44
CA VAL A 41 1.92 -22.81 -22.01
C VAL A 41 2.03 -21.51 -21.23
N VAL A 42 2.37 -21.58 -19.97
CA VAL A 42 2.66 -20.41 -19.15
C VAL A 42 4.14 -20.04 -19.31
N ARG A 43 4.38 -18.88 -19.89
CA ARG A 43 5.76 -18.40 -20.19
C ARG A 43 5.81 -16.88 -20.25
N THR A 44 7.00 -16.32 -20.33
CA THR A 44 7.21 -14.91 -20.71
C THR A 44 7.34 -14.79 -22.24
N CYS A 45 7.10 -13.60 -22.76
CA CYS A 45 7.31 -13.27 -24.18
C CYS A 45 8.53 -12.36 -24.33
N PRO A 46 9.14 -12.28 -25.53
CA PRO A 46 10.23 -11.33 -25.80
C PRO A 46 9.81 -9.90 -25.53
N GLU A 47 10.76 -9.08 -25.08
CA GLU A 47 10.55 -7.64 -24.86
C GLU A 47 10.01 -6.98 -26.13
N GLY A 48 9.02 -6.09 -25.98
CA GLY A 48 8.41 -5.38 -27.10
C GLY A 48 7.31 -6.13 -27.86
N THR A 49 6.98 -7.38 -27.49
CA THR A 49 5.88 -8.14 -28.09
C THR A 49 4.57 -7.37 -27.97
N LYS A 50 3.83 -7.24 -29.08
CA LYS A 50 2.52 -6.58 -29.12
C LYS A 50 1.40 -7.55 -28.71
N PHE A 51 0.51 -7.09 -27.86
CA PHE A 51 -0.62 -7.86 -27.36
C PHE A 51 -1.86 -6.98 -27.16
N THR A 52 -3.00 -7.39 -27.75
CA THR A 52 -4.25 -6.65 -27.60
C THR A 52 -5.11 -7.27 -26.48
N THR A 53 -5.41 -6.49 -25.49
CA THR A 53 -6.24 -6.87 -24.33
C THR A 53 -7.74 -6.76 -24.61
N LEU A 54 -8.60 -7.32 -23.72
CA LEU A 54 -10.06 -7.34 -23.86
C LEU A 54 -10.71 -5.96 -24.02
N ASP A 55 -10.04 -4.89 -23.54
CA ASP A 55 -10.46 -3.51 -23.72
C ASP A 55 -10.14 -2.93 -25.12
N GLY A 56 -9.58 -3.75 -26.03
CA GLY A 56 -9.17 -3.34 -27.36
C GLY A 56 -7.87 -2.54 -27.43
N VAL A 57 -7.17 -2.36 -26.32
CA VAL A 57 -5.92 -1.60 -26.26
C VAL A 57 -4.74 -2.49 -26.61
N GLU A 58 -3.91 -2.05 -27.59
CA GLU A 58 -2.63 -2.69 -27.87
C GLU A 58 -1.59 -2.30 -26.83
N ARG A 59 -1.01 -3.31 -26.17
CA ARG A 59 0.01 -3.14 -25.13
C ARG A 59 1.34 -3.72 -25.60
N THR A 60 2.42 -3.15 -25.11
CA THR A 60 3.78 -3.64 -25.37
C THR A 60 4.23 -4.44 -24.15
N LEU A 61 4.43 -5.75 -24.34
CA LEU A 61 4.83 -6.65 -23.25
C LEU A 61 6.30 -6.46 -22.89
N SER A 62 6.61 -6.71 -21.62
CA SER A 62 7.97 -6.85 -21.12
C SER A 62 8.32 -8.34 -20.97
N GLU A 63 9.60 -8.67 -21.09
CA GLU A 63 10.12 -10.01 -20.81
C GLU A 63 9.84 -10.49 -19.36
N ALA A 64 9.51 -9.56 -18.44
CA ALA A 64 9.12 -9.89 -17.09
C ALA A 64 7.64 -10.22 -16.93
N ASP A 65 6.80 -9.98 -17.95
CA ASP A 65 5.36 -10.26 -17.90
C ASP A 65 5.10 -11.75 -18.12
N VAL A 66 4.40 -12.36 -17.19
CA VAL A 66 3.99 -13.75 -17.31
C VAL A 66 2.74 -13.81 -18.18
N MET A 67 2.78 -14.65 -19.20
CA MET A 67 1.69 -14.80 -20.16
C MET A 67 1.16 -16.23 -20.15
N ILE A 68 -0.15 -16.36 -20.30
CA ILE A 68 -0.76 -17.62 -20.69
C ILE A 68 -0.79 -17.61 -22.22
N CYS A 69 -0.16 -18.59 -22.82
CA CYS A 69 -0.01 -18.74 -24.25
C CYS A 69 -0.61 -20.08 -24.72
N ASP A 70 -0.92 -20.17 -25.99
CA ASP A 70 -1.00 -21.45 -26.67
C ASP A 70 0.36 -21.83 -27.28
N SER A 71 0.40 -22.78 -28.21
CA SER A 71 1.62 -23.17 -28.92
C SER A 71 2.20 -22.09 -29.85
N GLN A 72 1.40 -21.09 -30.24
CA GLN A 72 1.73 -20.11 -31.28
C GLN A 72 1.78 -18.67 -30.73
N LYS A 73 0.83 -18.27 -29.89
CA LYS A 73 0.59 -16.86 -29.49
C LYS A 73 0.25 -16.69 -28.01
N PRO A 74 0.42 -15.48 -27.43
CA PRO A 74 -0.11 -15.13 -26.12
C PRO A 74 -1.64 -14.99 -26.17
N LEU A 75 -2.31 -15.48 -25.12
CA LEU A 75 -3.76 -15.47 -24.96
C LEU A 75 -4.23 -14.53 -23.82
N CYS A 76 -3.43 -14.41 -22.76
CA CYS A 76 -3.80 -13.64 -21.56
C CYS A 76 -2.55 -13.15 -20.84
N ILE A 77 -2.60 -11.93 -20.28
CA ILE A 77 -1.63 -11.48 -19.28
C ILE A 77 -2.01 -12.17 -17.96
N ALA A 78 -1.21 -13.14 -17.55
CA ALA A 78 -1.50 -14.03 -16.46
C ALA A 78 -1.89 -13.28 -15.18
N GLY A 79 -3.07 -13.56 -14.63
CA GLY A 79 -3.60 -12.95 -13.41
C GLY A 79 -3.91 -11.46 -13.49
N VAL A 80 -3.81 -10.83 -14.66
CA VAL A 80 -4.06 -9.38 -14.83
C VAL A 80 -5.22 -9.14 -15.78
N PHE A 81 -5.10 -9.53 -17.07
CA PHE A 81 -6.14 -9.21 -18.05
C PHE A 81 -6.13 -10.14 -19.26
N GLY A 82 -7.32 -10.57 -19.67
CA GLY A 82 -7.50 -11.44 -20.83
C GLY A 82 -7.18 -10.76 -22.17
N GLY A 83 -6.90 -11.57 -23.18
CA GLY A 83 -6.73 -11.11 -24.56
C GLY A 83 -8.05 -11.04 -25.32
N LEU A 84 -8.10 -10.14 -26.30
CA LEU A 84 -9.31 -9.84 -27.08
C LEU A 84 -9.91 -11.07 -27.79
N ASN A 85 -9.06 -11.98 -28.28
CA ASN A 85 -9.45 -13.04 -29.21
C ASN A 85 -9.52 -14.44 -28.57
N SER A 86 -9.41 -14.56 -27.25
CA SER A 86 -9.38 -15.86 -26.56
C SER A 86 -10.52 -16.06 -25.57
N GLY A 87 -11.31 -15.03 -25.33
CA GLY A 87 -12.42 -15.07 -24.36
C GLY A 87 -13.67 -15.80 -24.89
N VAL A 88 -14.54 -16.15 -23.98
CA VAL A 88 -15.84 -16.78 -24.24
C VAL A 88 -16.80 -15.78 -24.91
N THR A 89 -17.51 -16.23 -25.93
CA THR A 89 -18.53 -15.47 -26.68
C THR A 89 -19.85 -16.22 -26.69
N GLU A 90 -20.90 -15.62 -27.22
CA GLU A 90 -22.22 -16.30 -27.42
C GLU A 90 -22.15 -17.51 -28.35
N LYS A 91 -21.09 -17.65 -29.14
CA LYS A 91 -20.87 -18.76 -30.07
C LYS A 91 -20.04 -19.89 -29.49
N THR A 92 -19.47 -19.68 -28.31
CA THR A 92 -18.59 -20.65 -27.65
C THR A 92 -19.39 -21.89 -27.22
N THR A 93 -18.96 -23.07 -27.63
CA THR A 93 -19.55 -24.37 -27.27
C THR A 93 -18.65 -25.16 -26.35
N ASP A 94 -17.34 -24.99 -26.47
CA ASP A 94 -16.32 -25.71 -25.73
C ASP A 94 -15.41 -24.73 -25.01
N ILE A 95 -15.19 -24.96 -23.71
CA ILE A 95 -14.43 -24.06 -22.87
C ILE A 95 -13.23 -24.76 -22.24
N PHE A 96 -12.15 -23.99 -22.07
CA PHE A 96 -11.04 -24.35 -21.21
C PHE A 96 -11.08 -23.43 -19.97
N LEU A 97 -11.22 -24.03 -18.79
CA LEU A 97 -11.30 -23.32 -17.52
C LEU A 97 -9.96 -23.37 -16.80
N GLU A 98 -9.43 -22.20 -16.48
CA GLU A 98 -8.18 -22.00 -15.75
C GLU A 98 -8.46 -21.58 -14.31
N SER A 99 -7.76 -22.23 -13.38
CA SER A 99 -7.64 -21.80 -11.97
C SER A 99 -6.17 -21.86 -11.60
N ALA A 100 -5.55 -20.71 -11.35
CA ALA A 100 -4.12 -20.61 -11.18
C ALA A 100 -3.71 -19.87 -9.90
N TYR A 101 -2.45 -20.08 -9.51
CA TYR A 101 -1.75 -19.25 -8.53
C TYR A 101 -0.54 -18.60 -9.21
N PHE A 102 -0.40 -17.30 -9.06
CA PHE A 102 0.71 -16.52 -9.62
C PHE A 102 1.47 -15.79 -8.52
N ASN A 103 2.77 -15.57 -8.74
CA ASN A 103 3.60 -14.82 -7.80
C ASN A 103 3.08 -13.38 -7.64
N PRO A 104 2.68 -12.95 -6.41
CA PRO A 104 2.05 -11.65 -6.16
C PRO A 104 2.89 -10.46 -6.63
N THR A 105 4.21 -10.51 -6.39
CA THR A 105 5.13 -9.43 -6.78
C THR A 105 5.20 -9.25 -8.29
N ARG A 106 5.21 -10.36 -9.06
CA ARG A 106 5.21 -10.29 -10.52
C ARG A 106 3.92 -9.69 -11.04
N ILE A 107 2.76 -10.15 -10.54
CA ILE A 107 1.45 -9.61 -10.94
C ILE A 107 1.36 -8.12 -10.64
N ARG A 108 1.76 -7.69 -9.45
CA ARG A 108 1.77 -6.27 -9.08
C ARG A 108 2.63 -5.41 -10.01
N ARG A 109 3.82 -5.89 -10.38
CA ARG A 109 4.72 -5.16 -11.29
C ARG A 109 4.14 -5.08 -12.69
N THR A 110 3.58 -6.17 -13.20
CA THR A 110 2.93 -6.23 -14.52
C THR A 110 1.70 -5.32 -14.56
N ALA A 111 0.79 -5.43 -13.59
CA ALA A 111 -0.40 -4.60 -13.50
C ALA A 111 -0.06 -3.10 -13.51
N ARG A 112 0.93 -2.68 -12.71
CA ARG A 112 1.41 -1.29 -12.68
C ARG A 112 2.04 -0.83 -13.98
N ARG A 113 2.86 -1.68 -14.62
CA ARG A 113 3.52 -1.36 -15.91
C ARG A 113 2.49 -1.05 -16.98
N HIS A 114 1.42 -1.82 -17.02
CA HIS A 114 0.36 -1.65 -18.02
C HIS A 114 -0.77 -0.69 -17.59
N GLY A 115 -0.69 -0.11 -16.38
CA GLY A 115 -1.74 0.75 -15.85
C GLY A 115 -3.09 0.02 -15.66
N LEU A 116 -3.05 -1.28 -15.38
CA LEU A 116 -4.22 -2.14 -15.22
C LEU A 116 -4.51 -2.37 -13.73
N SER A 117 -5.78 -2.21 -13.36
CA SER A 117 -6.29 -2.57 -12.03
C SER A 117 -7.58 -3.34 -12.23
N THR A 118 -7.52 -4.65 -12.12
CA THR A 118 -8.67 -5.56 -12.27
C THR A 118 -8.94 -6.27 -10.96
N ASP A 119 -10.17 -6.79 -10.79
CA ASP A 119 -10.53 -7.59 -9.62
C ASP A 119 -9.63 -8.82 -9.43
N ALA A 120 -9.14 -9.41 -10.51
CA ALA A 120 -8.18 -10.50 -10.50
C ALA A 120 -6.81 -10.02 -10.03
N SER A 121 -6.24 -8.98 -10.67
CA SER A 121 -4.92 -8.46 -10.31
C SER A 121 -4.86 -7.95 -8.88
N PHE A 122 -5.93 -7.31 -8.40
CA PHE A 122 -6.07 -6.85 -7.03
C PHE A 122 -5.93 -7.99 -6.00
N ARG A 123 -6.46 -9.17 -6.31
CA ARG A 123 -6.38 -10.34 -5.43
C ARG A 123 -5.03 -11.03 -5.54
N TYR A 124 -4.56 -11.30 -6.75
CA TYR A 124 -3.26 -11.93 -6.97
C TYR A 124 -2.10 -11.12 -6.38
N GLU A 125 -2.11 -9.80 -6.54
CA GLU A 125 -1.01 -8.96 -6.03
C GLU A 125 -0.90 -8.93 -4.50
N ARG A 126 -1.98 -9.28 -3.79
CA ARG A 126 -2.03 -9.37 -2.34
C ARG A 126 -1.74 -10.76 -1.80
N GLY A 127 -1.73 -11.73 -2.69
CA GLY A 127 -1.57 -13.14 -2.36
C GLY A 127 -2.91 -13.87 -2.26
N LEU A 128 -2.93 -15.08 -2.79
CA LEU A 128 -4.05 -16.01 -2.75
C LEU A 128 -3.63 -17.31 -2.07
N ASP A 129 -4.61 -18.12 -1.70
CA ASP A 129 -4.35 -19.47 -1.24
C ASP A 129 -3.99 -20.39 -2.43
N PRO A 130 -2.74 -20.85 -2.53
CA PRO A 130 -2.35 -21.77 -3.61
C PRO A 130 -3.09 -23.11 -3.55
N ASN A 131 -3.63 -23.48 -2.38
CA ASN A 131 -4.35 -24.73 -2.19
C ASN A 131 -5.85 -24.62 -2.55
N ALA A 132 -6.38 -23.43 -2.77
CA ALA A 132 -7.78 -23.21 -3.16
C ALA A 132 -8.05 -23.42 -4.66
N THR A 133 -7.00 -23.43 -5.50
CA THR A 133 -7.14 -23.47 -6.96
C THR A 133 -7.96 -24.65 -7.46
N MET A 134 -7.69 -25.85 -6.98
CA MET A 134 -8.40 -27.08 -7.37
C MET A 134 -9.84 -27.09 -6.88
N TYR A 135 -10.09 -26.58 -5.67
CA TYR A 135 -11.43 -26.45 -5.14
C TYR A 135 -12.29 -25.51 -5.99
N ALA A 136 -11.75 -24.33 -6.30
CA ALA A 136 -12.42 -23.34 -7.14
C ALA A 136 -12.70 -23.86 -8.56
N LEU A 137 -11.74 -24.59 -9.16
CA LEU A 137 -11.90 -25.20 -10.47
C LEU A 137 -13.06 -26.21 -10.48
N LYS A 138 -13.12 -27.11 -9.49
CA LYS A 138 -14.18 -28.10 -9.38
C LYS A 138 -15.54 -27.46 -9.14
N LEU A 139 -15.60 -26.43 -8.29
CA LEU A 139 -16.84 -25.70 -8.04
C LEU A 139 -17.34 -25.02 -9.33
N ALA A 140 -16.46 -24.35 -10.06
CA ALA A 140 -16.80 -23.72 -11.34
C ALA A 140 -17.29 -24.74 -12.37
N ALA A 141 -16.61 -25.87 -12.50
CA ALA A 141 -17.00 -26.94 -13.42
C ALA A 141 -18.40 -27.50 -13.10
N LEU A 142 -18.72 -27.69 -11.82
CA LEU A 142 -20.07 -28.11 -11.38
C LEU A 142 -21.12 -27.05 -11.70
N MET A 143 -20.83 -25.76 -11.43
CA MET A 143 -21.75 -24.67 -11.76
C MET A 143 -21.98 -24.54 -13.27
N VAL A 144 -20.93 -24.68 -14.09
CA VAL A 144 -21.08 -24.71 -15.57
C VAL A 144 -21.94 -25.89 -16.02
N LYS A 145 -21.73 -27.06 -15.44
CA LYS A 145 -22.56 -28.25 -15.73
C LYS A 145 -24.03 -27.99 -15.43
N GLU A 146 -24.32 -27.37 -14.28
CA GLU A 146 -25.69 -27.11 -13.83
C GLU A 146 -26.36 -25.96 -14.59
N LEU A 147 -25.67 -24.82 -14.76
CA LEU A 147 -26.26 -23.59 -15.27
C LEU A 147 -26.11 -23.39 -16.78
N ALA A 148 -25.08 -23.98 -17.39
CA ALA A 148 -24.85 -23.92 -18.83
C ALA A 148 -25.14 -25.25 -19.56
N GLY A 149 -25.54 -26.31 -18.84
CA GLY A 149 -25.86 -27.63 -19.44
C GLY A 149 -24.64 -28.36 -20.01
N GLY A 150 -23.42 -27.97 -19.66
CA GLY A 150 -22.16 -28.50 -20.19
C GLY A 150 -21.86 -29.92 -19.68
N LYS A 151 -20.90 -30.57 -20.34
CA LYS A 151 -20.33 -31.87 -19.91
C LYS A 151 -18.84 -31.68 -19.62
N ILE A 152 -18.38 -32.28 -18.52
CA ILE A 152 -16.96 -32.34 -18.20
C ILE A 152 -16.32 -33.41 -19.09
N CYS A 153 -15.34 -33.03 -19.91
CA CYS A 153 -14.77 -33.87 -20.96
C CYS A 153 -13.53 -34.66 -20.53
N GLY A 154 -13.05 -34.51 -19.30
CA GLY A 154 -11.86 -35.19 -18.80
C GLY A 154 -11.58 -34.89 -17.34
N GLU A 155 -10.56 -35.56 -16.80
CA GLU A 155 -10.08 -35.26 -15.45
C GLU A 155 -9.38 -33.89 -15.40
N PRO A 156 -9.49 -33.15 -14.31
CA PRO A 156 -8.78 -31.90 -14.12
C PRO A 156 -7.26 -32.17 -14.10
N VAL A 157 -6.51 -31.32 -14.79
CA VAL A 157 -5.04 -31.36 -14.78
C VAL A 157 -4.53 -30.39 -13.72
N ASP A 158 -3.84 -30.92 -12.71
CA ASP A 158 -3.19 -30.11 -11.67
C ASP A 158 -1.67 -30.17 -11.81
N ILE A 159 -1.06 -29.01 -12.03
CA ILE A 159 0.40 -28.87 -12.14
C ILE A 159 0.88 -27.97 -11.00
N TYR A 160 1.31 -28.61 -9.92
CA TYR A 160 1.79 -27.93 -8.71
C TYR A 160 3.19 -28.43 -8.32
N PRO A 161 4.26 -28.03 -9.09
CA PRO A 161 5.59 -28.60 -8.94
C PRO A 161 6.28 -28.26 -7.62
N ASN A 162 5.93 -27.12 -7.01
CA ASN A 162 6.52 -26.66 -5.77
C ASN A 162 5.39 -26.31 -4.76
N PRO A 163 4.85 -27.31 -4.06
CA PRO A 163 3.78 -27.08 -3.09
C PRO A 163 4.19 -26.09 -2.00
N VAL A 164 3.34 -25.10 -1.77
CA VAL A 164 3.52 -24.11 -0.69
C VAL A 164 3.08 -24.75 0.62
N ALA A 165 4.01 -24.83 1.57
CA ALA A 165 3.71 -25.32 2.91
C ALA A 165 3.13 -24.20 3.80
N PRO A 166 2.37 -24.56 4.86
CA PRO A 166 1.99 -23.62 5.90
C PRO A 166 3.19 -22.86 6.48
N TYR A 167 2.98 -21.61 6.87
CA TYR A 167 4.04 -20.80 7.46
C TYR A 167 4.35 -21.25 8.87
N LYS A 168 5.63 -21.47 9.16
CA LYS A 168 6.08 -21.86 10.50
C LYS A 168 6.40 -20.63 11.34
N VAL A 169 5.68 -20.46 12.44
CA VAL A 169 5.88 -19.36 13.38
C VAL A 169 6.12 -19.93 14.78
N THR A 170 7.18 -19.51 15.45
CA THR A 170 7.40 -19.84 16.87
C THR A 170 6.95 -18.65 17.71
N LEU A 171 5.96 -18.86 18.58
CA LEU A 171 5.44 -17.85 19.49
C LEU A 171 5.85 -18.15 20.92
N SER A 172 6.50 -17.19 21.59
CA SER A 172 6.74 -17.22 23.03
C SER A 172 5.54 -16.59 23.76
N TYR A 173 5.08 -17.23 24.84
CA TYR A 173 4.01 -16.68 25.68
C TYR A 173 4.45 -15.40 26.41
N ASP A 174 5.72 -15.31 26.84
CA ASP A 174 6.26 -14.09 27.44
C ASP A 174 6.26 -12.93 26.45
N TYR A 175 6.63 -13.20 25.20
CA TYR A 175 6.57 -12.20 24.14
C TYR A 175 5.13 -11.75 23.87
N LEU A 176 4.18 -12.68 23.78
CA LEU A 176 2.76 -12.38 23.63
C LEU A 176 2.28 -11.47 24.76
N ASN A 177 2.49 -11.88 26.00
CA ASN A 177 2.02 -11.14 27.18
C ASN A 177 2.69 -9.77 27.29
N SER A 178 4.00 -9.70 26.98
CA SER A 178 4.75 -8.44 26.96
C SER A 178 4.23 -7.45 25.92
N LEU A 179 3.87 -7.94 24.72
CA LEU A 179 3.36 -7.08 23.64
C LEU A 179 1.91 -6.64 23.89
N VAL A 180 1.09 -7.53 24.44
CA VAL A 180 -0.30 -7.24 24.81
C VAL A 180 -0.39 -6.34 26.06
N GLY A 181 0.58 -6.47 26.98
CA GLY A 181 0.56 -5.78 28.28
C GLY A 181 -0.34 -6.45 29.34
N LYS A 182 -0.79 -7.69 29.07
CA LYS A 182 -1.62 -8.50 29.96
C LYS A 182 -1.35 -9.97 29.77
N ASP A 183 -1.41 -10.74 30.83
CA ASP A 183 -1.30 -12.20 30.78
C ASP A 183 -2.61 -12.79 30.27
N ILE A 184 -2.59 -13.37 29.06
CA ILE A 184 -3.72 -14.12 28.51
C ILE A 184 -3.52 -15.61 28.85
N PRO A 185 -4.53 -16.27 29.45
CA PRO A 185 -4.47 -17.69 29.76
C PRO A 185 -4.15 -18.54 28.52
N ARG A 186 -3.22 -19.49 28.64
CA ARG A 186 -2.76 -20.32 27.50
C ARG A 186 -3.90 -21.08 26.83
N ASN A 187 -4.86 -21.60 27.59
CA ASN A 187 -6.03 -22.28 27.06
C ASN A 187 -6.92 -21.35 26.20
N GLU A 188 -6.95 -20.06 26.52
CA GLU A 188 -7.68 -19.05 25.73
C GLU A 188 -6.93 -18.73 24.45
N VAL A 189 -5.59 -18.55 24.52
CA VAL A 189 -4.73 -18.42 23.34
C VAL A 189 -4.91 -19.61 22.40
N ASP A 190 -4.91 -20.83 22.92
CA ASP A 190 -5.10 -22.05 22.13
C ASP A 190 -6.48 -22.11 21.46
N ALA A 191 -7.52 -21.71 22.17
CA ALA A 191 -8.87 -21.66 21.62
C ALA A 191 -8.98 -20.64 20.47
N ILE A 192 -8.32 -19.49 20.63
CA ILE A 192 -8.24 -18.45 19.60
C ILE A 192 -7.47 -18.95 18.38
N LEU A 193 -6.26 -19.51 18.56
CA LEU A 193 -5.45 -20.07 17.48
C LEU A 193 -6.23 -21.11 16.68
N LYS A 194 -6.93 -22.02 17.39
CA LYS A 194 -7.76 -23.02 16.76
C LYS A 194 -8.92 -22.42 15.95
N SER A 195 -9.55 -21.34 16.46
CA SER A 195 -10.64 -20.67 15.76
C SER A 195 -10.18 -19.95 14.48
N LEU A 196 -8.89 -19.64 14.39
CA LEU A 196 -8.23 -19.05 13.23
C LEU A 196 -7.57 -20.08 12.31
N GLU A 197 -7.84 -21.37 12.56
CA GLU A 197 -7.26 -22.51 11.81
C GLU A 197 -5.73 -22.56 11.87
N ILE A 198 -5.12 -21.92 12.88
CA ILE A 198 -3.69 -22.01 13.13
C ILE A 198 -3.42 -23.28 13.93
N GLU A 199 -2.68 -24.21 13.34
CA GLU A 199 -2.38 -25.50 13.94
C GLU A 199 -1.16 -25.40 14.86
N VAL A 200 -1.22 -26.09 16.01
CA VAL A 200 -0.10 -26.21 16.94
C VAL A 200 0.73 -27.46 16.58
N GLU A 201 1.90 -27.25 15.97
CA GLU A 201 2.83 -28.31 15.58
C GLU A 201 3.63 -28.85 16.80
N SER A 202 4.02 -27.97 17.70
CA SER A 202 4.86 -28.34 18.85
C SER A 202 4.62 -27.45 20.06
N ARG A 203 4.92 -27.97 21.26
CA ARG A 203 4.82 -27.22 22.52
C ARG A 203 6.10 -27.40 23.33
N ARG A 204 6.59 -26.30 23.89
CA ARG A 204 7.61 -26.24 24.92
C ARG A 204 7.05 -25.50 26.14
N GLU A 205 7.84 -25.41 27.21
CA GLU A 205 7.38 -24.79 28.46
C GLU A 205 6.89 -23.36 28.26
N ASN A 206 7.57 -22.54 27.47
CA ASN A 206 7.22 -21.13 27.21
C ASN A 206 7.04 -20.79 25.74
N GLU A 207 7.04 -21.76 24.85
CA GLU A 207 6.95 -21.55 23.41
C GLU A 207 5.98 -22.53 22.77
N VAL A 208 5.36 -22.08 21.70
CA VAL A 208 4.52 -22.89 20.84
C VAL A 208 4.94 -22.73 19.38
N GLY A 209 5.17 -23.85 18.70
CA GLY A 209 5.40 -23.90 17.25
C GLY A 209 4.08 -23.99 16.52
N LEU A 210 3.83 -23.07 15.60
CA LEU A 210 2.58 -22.88 14.89
C LEU A 210 2.75 -23.15 13.41
N LEU A 211 1.72 -23.74 12.80
CA LEU A 211 1.54 -23.83 11.35
C LEU A 211 0.39 -22.92 10.95
N VAL A 212 0.72 -21.83 10.30
CA VAL A 212 -0.26 -20.84 9.82
C VAL A 212 -0.70 -21.22 8.39
N PRO A 213 -2.01 -21.29 8.10
CA PRO A 213 -2.51 -21.69 6.80
C PRO A 213 -2.00 -20.80 5.67
N THR A 214 -1.84 -21.37 4.48
CA THR A 214 -1.27 -20.70 3.29
C THR A 214 -2.10 -19.52 2.79
N TYR A 215 -3.40 -19.47 3.11
CA TYR A 215 -4.25 -18.33 2.77
C TYR A 215 -4.02 -17.09 3.67
N ARG A 216 -3.35 -17.27 4.82
CA ARG A 216 -2.97 -16.17 5.72
C ARG A 216 -1.60 -15.62 5.33
N VAL A 217 -1.53 -14.97 4.17
CA VAL A 217 -0.27 -14.43 3.61
C VAL A 217 0.32 -13.29 4.43
N ASP A 218 -0.46 -12.71 5.31
CA ASP A 218 -0.15 -11.60 6.21
C ASP A 218 0.45 -12.05 7.56
N VAL A 219 0.22 -13.32 7.96
CA VAL A 219 0.61 -13.83 9.29
C VAL A 219 1.84 -14.73 9.18
N GLN A 220 3.02 -14.11 9.20
CA GLN A 220 4.30 -14.82 9.03
C GLN A 220 5.29 -14.62 10.18
N ARG A 221 4.99 -13.71 11.11
CA ARG A 221 5.85 -13.35 12.25
C ARG A 221 5.11 -13.54 13.58
N PRO A 222 5.83 -13.68 14.69
CA PRO A 222 5.19 -13.77 16.01
C PRO A 222 4.27 -12.61 16.34
N CYS A 223 4.64 -11.37 15.96
CA CYS A 223 3.79 -10.18 16.20
C CYS A 223 2.47 -10.23 15.44
N ASP A 224 2.45 -10.82 14.23
CA ASP A 224 1.23 -10.95 13.43
C ASP A 224 0.26 -11.92 14.13
N VAL A 225 0.78 -13.00 14.71
CA VAL A 225 -0.03 -13.94 15.51
C VAL A 225 -0.55 -13.27 16.77
N VAL A 226 0.26 -12.45 17.46
CA VAL A 226 -0.17 -11.70 18.64
C VAL A 226 -1.29 -10.72 18.28
N GLU A 227 -1.20 -10.04 17.15
CA GLU A 227 -2.27 -9.16 16.65
C GLU A 227 -3.59 -9.92 16.47
N ASP A 228 -3.55 -11.08 15.83
CA ASP A 228 -4.73 -11.92 15.64
C ASP A 228 -5.32 -12.42 16.96
N VAL A 229 -4.46 -12.87 17.88
CA VAL A 229 -4.91 -13.28 19.22
C VAL A 229 -5.59 -12.11 19.92
N LEU A 230 -4.99 -10.92 19.91
CA LEU A 230 -5.52 -9.74 20.56
C LEU A 230 -6.82 -9.26 19.91
N ARG A 231 -6.94 -9.37 18.60
CA ARG A 231 -8.16 -9.02 17.84
C ARG A 231 -9.35 -9.89 18.25
N ILE A 232 -9.14 -11.19 18.45
CA ILE A 232 -10.21 -12.11 18.87
C ILE A 232 -10.47 -12.00 20.38
N TYR A 233 -9.41 -11.87 21.21
CA TYR A 233 -9.51 -11.64 22.64
C TYR A 233 -10.29 -10.36 22.94
N GLY A 234 -10.07 -9.32 22.15
CA GLY A 234 -10.68 -8.01 22.22
C GLY A 234 -9.79 -6.98 22.92
N TYR A 235 -9.46 -5.92 22.20
CA TYR A 235 -8.61 -4.82 22.69
C TYR A 235 -9.15 -4.18 23.98
N ASN A 236 -10.48 -4.08 24.11
CA ASN A 236 -11.12 -3.47 25.29
C ASN A 236 -11.01 -4.35 26.55
N ASN A 237 -10.56 -5.60 26.43
CA ASN A 237 -10.35 -6.49 27.57
C ASN A 237 -8.95 -6.33 28.17
N VAL A 238 -8.11 -5.45 27.61
CA VAL A 238 -6.81 -5.09 28.14
C VAL A 238 -6.93 -3.81 28.94
N GLU A 239 -6.63 -3.89 30.23
CA GLU A 239 -6.71 -2.76 31.15
C GLU A 239 -5.59 -1.75 30.84
N ILE A 240 -5.94 -0.46 30.83
CA ILE A 240 -4.96 0.61 30.69
C ILE A 240 -4.27 0.80 32.05
N SER A 241 -2.93 0.62 32.09
CA SER A 241 -2.16 0.88 33.30
C SER A 241 -2.27 2.35 33.70
N THR A 242 -2.57 2.59 34.99
CA THR A 242 -2.56 3.92 35.56
C THR A 242 -1.17 4.40 35.95
N THR A 243 -0.16 3.51 35.87
CA THR A 243 1.23 3.81 36.23
C THR A 243 2.15 3.50 35.07
N VAL A 244 3.09 4.40 34.80
CA VAL A 244 4.15 4.21 33.81
C VAL A 244 5.47 4.04 34.57
N HIS A 245 6.17 2.92 34.33
CA HIS A 245 7.52 2.72 34.83
C HIS A 245 8.49 3.11 33.73
N SER A 246 9.27 4.17 33.97
CA SER A 246 10.29 4.67 33.05
C SER A 246 11.61 4.83 33.77
N SER A 247 12.71 4.40 33.16
CA SER A 247 14.05 4.79 33.61
C SER A 247 14.35 6.18 33.05
N LEU A 248 14.49 7.16 33.96
CA LEU A 248 14.90 8.50 33.56
C LEU A 248 16.39 8.47 33.20
N GLN A 249 16.70 8.84 31.97
CA GLN A 249 18.06 9.02 31.49
C GLN A 249 18.52 10.46 31.68
N LEU A 250 19.83 10.66 31.67
CA LEU A 250 20.41 12.00 31.60
C LEU A 250 19.96 12.71 30.30
N LYS A 251 19.82 14.03 30.34
CA LYS A 251 19.51 14.85 29.15
C LYS A 251 20.46 14.55 27.99
N THR A 252 19.89 14.41 26.82
CA THR A 252 20.60 14.26 25.55
C THR A 252 20.69 15.62 24.83
N LEU A 253 21.50 15.70 23.77
CA LEU A 253 21.54 16.90 22.90
C LEU A 253 20.17 17.18 22.25
N THR A 254 19.36 16.15 22.01
CA THR A 254 17.98 16.29 21.51
C THR A 254 17.09 16.97 22.56
N ASP A 255 17.18 16.55 23.82
CA ASP A 255 16.41 17.17 24.92
C ASP A 255 16.79 18.64 25.10
N GLU A 256 18.06 19.00 24.93
CA GLU A 256 18.52 20.39 25.02
C GLU A 256 17.95 21.24 23.86
N ALA A 257 17.90 20.69 22.65
CA ALA A 257 17.31 21.36 21.50
C ALA A 257 15.81 21.57 21.66
N ASP A 258 15.09 20.55 22.15
CA ASP A 258 13.65 20.62 22.42
C ASP A 258 13.32 21.61 23.56
N ASP A 259 14.14 21.65 24.62
CA ASP A 259 13.99 22.62 25.72
C ASP A 259 14.18 24.05 25.20
N LEU A 260 15.17 24.29 24.32
CA LEU A 260 15.39 25.59 23.70
C LEU A 260 14.21 26.00 22.80
N GLN A 261 13.72 25.08 21.97
CA GLN A 261 12.55 25.33 21.11
C GLN A 261 11.33 25.68 21.97
N ARG A 262 11.06 24.89 23.03
CA ARG A 262 9.95 25.14 23.96
C ARG A 262 10.06 26.52 24.62
N LEU A 263 11.24 26.89 25.13
CA LEU A 263 11.48 28.19 25.76
C LEU A 263 11.16 29.34 24.80
N ILE A 264 11.64 29.26 23.54
CA ILE A 264 11.39 30.25 22.50
C ILE A 264 9.90 30.32 22.15
N SER A 265 9.25 29.14 21.98
CA SER A 265 7.81 29.05 21.67
C SER A 265 6.95 29.69 22.76
N GLU A 266 7.24 29.40 24.03
CA GLU A 266 6.52 30.01 25.18
C GLU A 266 6.70 31.54 25.19
N GLN A 267 7.91 32.03 24.91
CA GLN A 267 8.20 33.45 24.87
C GLN A 267 7.48 34.16 23.72
N LEU A 268 7.46 33.56 22.51
CA LEU A 268 6.78 34.12 21.34
C LEU A 268 5.25 34.09 21.54
N THR A 269 4.70 32.97 21.99
CA THR A 269 3.27 32.85 22.29
C THR A 269 2.83 33.83 23.37
N GLY A 270 3.63 34.01 24.44
CA GLY A 270 3.37 35.00 25.50
C GLY A 270 3.42 36.46 25.00
N ARG A 271 4.04 36.72 23.84
CA ARG A 271 4.05 38.04 23.16
C ARG A 271 2.94 38.18 22.11
N GLY A 272 2.08 37.18 21.93
CA GLY A 272 0.95 37.22 21.01
C GLY A 272 1.23 36.67 19.61
N PHE A 273 2.35 35.95 19.41
CA PHE A 273 2.58 35.21 18.19
C PHE A 273 1.79 33.91 18.19
N ASN A 274 1.34 33.51 17.02
CA ASN A 274 0.73 32.22 16.78
C ASN A 274 1.72 31.31 16.06
N GLU A 275 1.87 30.07 16.51
CA GLU A 275 2.63 29.09 15.80
C GLU A 275 1.89 28.66 14.54
N ILE A 276 2.61 28.56 13.43
CA ILE A 276 2.11 27.98 12.19
C ILE A 276 2.96 26.77 11.81
N LEU A 277 2.36 25.85 11.09
CA LEU A 277 3.01 24.63 10.60
C LEU A 277 2.66 24.47 9.12
N ASN A 278 3.64 24.71 8.26
CA ASN A 278 3.49 24.58 6.83
C ASN A 278 4.11 23.27 6.32
N ASN A 279 3.66 22.82 5.14
CA ASN A 279 4.22 21.65 4.49
C ASN A 279 5.71 21.86 4.14
N SER A 280 6.51 20.82 4.32
CA SER A 280 7.89 20.80 3.86
C SER A 280 8.01 20.71 2.33
N LEU A 281 6.94 20.33 1.63
CA LEU A 281 6.86 20.32 0.18
C LEU A 281 6.27 21.63 -0.32
N THR A 282 6.82 22.13 -1.44
CA THR A 282 6.43 23.40 -2.06
C THR A 282 6.59 23.33 -3.58
N ALA A 283 6.22 24.41 -4.28
CA ALA A 283 6.35 24.51 -5.72
C ALA A 283 7.76 24.96 -6.14
N GLU A 284 8.39 24.23 -7.06
CA GLU A 284 9.67 24.63 -7.68
C GLU A 284 9.57 26.03 -8.33
N ALA A 285 8.40 26.40 -8.81
CA ALA A 285 8.15 27.70 -9.45
C ALA A 285 8.51 28.89 -8.56
N TYR A 286 8.44 28.76 -7.24
CA TYR A 286 8.86 29.82 -6.32
C TYR A 286 10.35 30.14 -6.39
N TYR A 287 11.18 29.24 -6.90
CA TYR A 287 12.65 29.36 -6.95
C TYR A 287 13.17 29.71 -8.33
N ALA A 288 12.32 29.82 -9.37
CA ALA A 288 12.73 29.91 -10.77
C ALA A 288 13.68 31.09 -11.04
N ASP A 289 13.45 32.27 -10.42
CA ASP A 289 14.21 33.49 -10.65
C ASP A 289 14.99 33.95 -9.41
N LEU A 290 15.16 33.10 -8.41
CA LEU A 290 15.83 33.48 -7.16
C LEU A 290 17.32 33.12 -7.18
N THR A 291 18.15 34.15 -6.99
CA THR A 291 19.60 33.94 -6.83
C THR A 291 20.01 33.47 -5.44
N ALA A 292 19.26 33.88 -4.39
CA ALA A 292 19.53 33.48 -3.00
C ALA A 292 19.12 32.02 -2.71
N TYR A 293 18.16 31.48 -3.44
CA TYR A 293 17.66 30.13 -3.35
C TYR A 293 17.51 29.55 -4.76
N PRO A 294 18.63 29.13 -5.39
CA PRO A 294 18.62 28.67 -6.78
C PRO A 294 17.75 27.39 -6.97
N ALA A 295 17.05 27.32 -8.08
CA ALA A 295 16.16 26.16 -8.38
C ALA A 295 16.93 24.85 -8.52
N ASP A 296 18.19 24.87 -8.96
CA ASP A 296 19.04 23.68 -9.06
C ASP A 296 19.51 23.13 -7.70
N HIS A 297 19.33 23.90 -6.63
CA HIS A 297 19.55 23.46 -5.25
C HIS A 297 18.27 22.84 -4.62
N CYS A 298 17.16 22.78 -5.33
CA CYS A 298 15.95 22.12 -4.83
C CYS A 298 16.11 20.60 -4.74
N VAL A 299 15.67 20.02 -3.65
CA VAL A 299 15.49 18.57 -3.51
C VAL A 299 14.18 18.19 -4.21
N LYS A 300 14.28 17.60 -5.40
CA LYS A 300 13.13 17.23 -6.24
C LYS A 300 12.55 15.89 -5.84
N LEU A 301 11.21 15.78 -5.82
CA LEU A 301 10.53 14.53 -5.59
C LEU A 301 10.52 13.67 -6.88
N LEU A 302 10.75 12.38 -6.72
CA LEU A 302 10.70 11.43 -7.84
C LEU A 302 9.26 11.28 -8.38
N ASN A 303 8.26 11.26 -7.50
CA ASN A 303 6.84 11.06 -7.84
C ASN A 303 5.99 12.08 -7.06
N PRO A 304 5.96 13.36 -7.45
CA PRO A 304 5.18 14.38 -6.76
C PRO A 304 3.69 14.13 -6.95
N LEU A 305 2.88 14.44 -5.93
CA LEU A 305 1.42 14.36 -5.99
C LEU A 305 0.82 15.47 -6.88
N SER A 306 1.47 16.61 -6.95
CA SER A 306 1.08 17.76 -7.79
C SER A 306 2.30 18.60 -8.14
N ASN A 307 2.16 19.52 -9.09
CA ASN A 307 3.21 20.50 -9.43
C ASN A 307 3.44 21.53 -8.32
N ASP A 308 2.45 21.72 -7.45
CA ASP A 308 2.56 22.66 -6.33
C ASP A 308 3.31 22.06 -5.13
N LEU A 309 3.58 20.75 -5.15
CA LEU A 309 4.25 20.00 -4.09
C LEU A 309 5.35 19.09 -4.68
N ASN A 310 6.18 19.63 -5.55
CA ASN A 310 7.15 18.86 -6.34
C ASN A 310 8.61 18.95 -5.84
N VAL A 311 8.90 19.86 -4.91
CA VAL A 311 10.22 19.99 -4.29
C VAL A 311 10.12 20.18 -2.78
N MET A 312 11.22 19.91 -2.06
CA MET A 312 11.33 20.28 -0.65
C MET A 312 11.78 21.72 -0.51
N ARG A 313 11.25 22.42 0.49
CA ARG A 313 11.48 23.85 0.73
C ARG A 313 12.94 24.16 1.10
N GLN A 314 13.56 25.14 0.46
CA GLN A 314 14.88 25.69 0.82
C GLN A 314 14.77 26.76 1.91
N THR A 315 13.58 27.31 2.14
CA THR A 315 13.30 28.37 3.13
C THR A 315 11.90 28.23 3.66
N LEU A 316 11.63 28.73 4.86
CA LEU A 316 10.30 28.81 5.45
C LEU A 316 9.46 29.96 4.88
N LEU A 317 10.08 30.85 4.10
CA LEU A 317 9.49 32.12 3.65
C LEU A 317 8.16 31.95 2.92
N PHE A 318 8.12 31.07 1.91
CA PHE A 318 6.95 30.94 1.04
C PHE A 318 5.74 30.37 1.75
N GLY A 319 5.90 29.33 2.59
CA GLY A 319 4.80 28.78 3.38
C GLY A 319 4.20 29.80 4.35
N GLY A 320 5.06 30.63 4.98
CA GLY A 320 4.57 31.73 5.82
C GLY A 320 3.84 32.82 5.03
N LEU A 321 4.32 33.17 3.82
CA LEU A 321 3.62 34.12 2.94
C LEU A 321 2.28 33.57 2.44
N GLU A 322 2.19 32.28 2.12
CA GLU A 322 0.91 31.62 1.80
C GLU A 322 -0.06 31.69 2.97
N SER A 323 0.42 31.43 4.19
CA SER A 323 -0.38 31.54 5.42
C SER A 323 -0.87 32.97 5.66
N ILE A 324 -0.04 33.98 5.40
CA ILE A 324 -0.43 35.39 5.47
C ILE A 324 -1.50 35.69 4.41
N ALA A 325 -1.26 35.34 3.15
CA ALA A 325 -2.23 35.56 2.05
C ALA A 325 -3.58 34.91 2.34
N HIS A 326 -3.57 33.68 2.89
CA HIS A 326 -4.78 32.98 3.30
C HIS A 326 -5.59 33.78 4.35
N ASN A 327 -4.91 34.36 5.33
CA ASN A 327 -5.56 35.13 6.39
C ASN A 327 -6.01 36.52 5.92
N VAL A 328 -5.19 37.22 5.14
CA VAL A 328 -5.55 38.53 4.57
C VAL A 328 -6.77 38.42 3.68
N ASN A 329 -6.88 37.38 2.84
CA ASN A 329 -8.07 37.12 2.02
C ASN A 329 -9.33 36.88 2.86
N ARG A 330 -9.19 36.61 4.17
CA ARG A 330 -10.27 36.48 5.14
C ARG A 330 -10.42 37.68 6.05
N ARG A 331 -9.80 38.81 5.68
CA ARG A 331 -9.83 40.10 6.40
C ARG A 331 -9.15 40.05 7.78
N ASN A 332 -8.18 39.14 7.96
CA ASN A 332 -7.29 39.11 9.10
C ASN A 332 -5.93 39.65 8.69
N GLU A 333 -5.69 40.94 8.88
CA GLU A 333 -4.50 41.64 8.39
C GLU A 333 -3.41 41.77 9.45
N ASN A 334 -3.78 41.76 10.73
CA ASN A 334 -2.84 41.94 11.84
C ASN A 334 -2.39 40.57 12.34
N LEU A 335 -1.26 40.11 11.83
CA LEU A 335 -0.76 38.78 12.06
C LEU A 335 0.65 38.81 12.67
N ALA A 336 0.87 37.96 13.64
CA ALA A 336 2.19 37.67 14.19
C ALA A 336 2.35 36.14 14.22
N PHE A 337 3.16 35.62 13.31
CA PHE A 337 3.37 34.18 13.15
C PHE A 337 4.81 33.78 13.41
N TYR A 338 4.99 32.56 13.90
CA TYR A 338 6.30 31.90 13.93
C TYR A 338 6.18 30.45 13.51
N GLU A 339 7.26 29.89 12.95
CA GLU A 339 7.38 28.49 12.59
C GLU A 339 8.79 27.99 12.89
N PHE A 340 8.88 26.89 13.63
CA PHE A 340 10.05 26.03 13.63
C PHE A 340 9.89 24.99 12.54
N GLY A 341 10.84 24.89 11.63
CA GLY A 341 10.76 23.95 10.53
C GLY A 341 12.11 23.64 9.91
N ASN A 342 12.18 22.48 9.27
CA ASN A 342 13.36 22.10 8.53
C ASN A 342 13.32 22.64 7.11
N VAL A 343 14.49 22.99 6.61
CA VAL A 343 14.76 23.41 5.23
C VAL A 343 15.77 22.45 4.62
N TYR A 344 15.69 22.28 3.30
CA TYR A 344 16.40 21.23 2.58
C TYR A 344 17.10 21.82 1.37
N THR A 345 18.35 21.40 1.14
CA THR A 345 19.10 21.80 -0.04
C THR A 345 19.83 20.62 -0.66
N CYS A 346 19.99 20.67 -1.98
CA CYS A 346 20.79 19.74 -2.75
C CYS A 346 22.02 20.48 -3.29
N ASN A 347 23.20 19.89 -3.11
CA ASN A 347 24.41 20.35 -3.78
C ASN A 347 24.55 19.63 -5.14
N PRO A 348 24.33 20.31 -6.28
CA PRO A 348 24.36 19.68 -7.59
C PRO A 348 25.75 19.17 -8.01
N GLN A 349 26.83 19.58 -7.32
CA GLN A 349 28.19 19.14 -7.58
C GLN A 349 28.58 17.88 -6.78
N ALA A 350 27.87 17.57 -5.73
CA ALA A 350 28.11 16.37 -4.94
C ALA A 350 27.43 15.14 -5.56
N GLN A 351 28.07 13.98 -5.46
CA GLN A 351 27.53 12.72 -5.97
C GLN A 351 27.17 11.77 -4.83
N SER A 352 26.04 11.09 -4.97
CA SER A 352 25.67 9.98 -4.11
C SER A 352 26.57 8.78 -4.38
N THR A 353 27.09 8.18 -3.32
CA THR A 353 27.85 6.93 -3.38
C THR A 353 27.12 5.83 -2.59
N ALA A 354 27.50 4.57 -2.79
CA ALA A 354 26.93 3.46 -2.01
C ALA A 354 27.18 3.61 -0.49
N GLU A 355 28.31 4.24 -0.12
CA GLU A 355 28.72 4.48 1.26
C GLU A 355 28.10 5.74 1.87
N ALA A 356 27.78 6.74 1.02
CA ALA A 356 27.19 8.02 1.41
C ALA A 356 26.06 8.43 0.44
N PRO A 357 24.91 7.75 0.46
CA PRO A 357 23.84 7.99 -0.50
C PRO A 357 23.19 9.40 -0.35
N LEU A 358 23.29 10.01 0.83
CA LEU A 358 22.74 11.33 1.12
C LEU A 358 23.76 12.47 1.03
N ALA A 359 24.98 12.22 0.57
CA ALA A 359 26.04 13.24 0.48
C ALA A 359 25.64 14.56 -0.26
N PRO A 360 24.79 14.51 -1.32
CA PRO A 360 24.34 15.75 -1.98
C PRO A 360 23.33 16.55 -1.18
N PHE A 361 22.67 15.97 -0.19
CA PHE A 361 21.54 16.57 0.48
C PHE A 361 21.91 17.09 1.86
N SER A 362 21.33 18.21 2.24
CA SER A 362 21.44 18.75 3.59
C SER A 362 20.09 19.18 4.12
N GLU A 363 19.94 19.05 5.44
CA GLU A 363 18.77 19.45 6.21
C GLU A 363 19.22 20.35 7.36
N ALA A 364 18.47 21.42 7.61
CA ALA A 364 18.76 22.33 8.72
C ALA A 364 17.47 22.86 9.34
N SER A 365 17.42 22.86 10.69
CA SER A 365 16.32 23.48 11.43
C SER A 365 16.44 25.00 11.39
N ARG A 366 15.32 25.70 11.22
CA ARG A 366 15.20 27.15 11.15
C ARG A 366 14.00 27.61 11.98
N LEU A 367 14.09 28.82 12.50
CA LEU A 367 12.98 29.59 13.03
C LEU A 367 12.71 30.76 12.08
N ALA A 368 11.46 30.93 11.70
CA ALA A 368 11.00 32.09 10.95
C ALA A 368 9.90 32.83 11.71
N LEU A 369 9.85 34.13 11.51
CA LEU A 369 8.88 35.05 12.10
C LEU A 369 8.28 35.90 11.01
N TRP A 370 6.97 36.11 11.06
CA TRP A 370 6.25 36.98 10.12
C TRP A 370 5.35 37.92 10.92
N LEU A 371 5.40 39.18 10.53
CA LEU A 371 4.60 40.24 11.12
C LEU A 371 3.93 41.02 10.01
N THR A 372 2.65 41.28 10.12
CA THR A 372 1.87 42.09 9.19
C THR A 372 0.86 42.99 9.91
N GLY A 373 0.51 44.08 9.25
CA GLY A 373 -0.54 45.00 9.72
C GLY A 373 -0.11 45.90 10.84
N ASN A 374 -0.93 46.10 11.83
CA ASN A 374 -0.73 47.06 12.91
C ASN A 374 -0.28 46.36 14.19
N SER A 375 0.74 46.89 14.86
CA SER A 375 1.21 46.40 16.18
C SER A 375 0.14 46.59 17.25
N ARG A 376 -0.72 47.57 17.08
CA ARG A 376 -1.87 47.81 17.95
C ARG A 376 -3.12 48.11 17.14
N ARG A 377 -4.22 47.42 17.47
CA ARG A 377 -5.51 47.69 16.85
C ARG A 377 -6.07 49.03 17.31
N ALA A 378 -6.73 49.75 16.40
CA ALA A 378 -7.50 50.92 16.75
C ALA A 378 -8.60 50.55 17.75
N ASN A 379 -8.85 51.44 18.71
CA ASN A 379 -9.99 51.33 19.63
C ASN A 379 -10.57 52.74 19.85
N TRP A 380 -11.57 52.87 20.68
CA TRP A 380 -12.25 54.12 20.94
C TRP A 380 -11.35 55.24 21.53
N ALA A 381 -10.23 54.86 22.12
CA ALA A 381 -9.30 55.80 22.77
C ALA A 381 -7.99 56.04 22.01
N ARG A 382 -7.66 55.19 20.99
CA ARG A 382 -6.37 55.22 20.30
C ARG A 382 -6.53 54.86 18.84
N GLN A 383 -5.74 55.52 17.96
CA GLN A 383 -5.57 55.12 16.58
C GLN A 383 -4.71 53.86 16.47
N ALA A 384 -4.78 53.19 15.32
CA ALA A 384 -3.91 52.06 15.00
C ALA A 384 -2.45 52.52 14.87
N GLU A 385 -1.51 51.70 15.31
CA GLU A 385 -0.08 51.91 15.11
C GLU A 385 0.43 50.82 14.18
N GLU A 386 1.15 51.16 13.10
CA GLU A 386 1.78 50.21 12.20
C GLU A 386 2.80 49.34 12.90
N ALA A 387 2.97 48.06 12.45
CA ALA A 387 3.85 47.08 13.03
C ALA A 387 5.32 47.30 12.67
#